data_98380a85f793354b1222e201494c226e
#
_entry.id   98380a85f793354b1222e201494c226e
#
_cell.length_a   1.000
_cell.length_b   1.000
_cell.length_c   1.000
_cell.angle_alpha   90.00
_cell.angle_beta   90.00
_cell.angle_gamma   90.00
#
_symmetry.space_group_name_H-M   'P 1'
#
loop_
_entity.id
_entity.type
_entity.pdbx_description
1 polymer ?
#
loop_
_entity_poly.entity_id
_entity_poly.type
_entity_poly.pdbx_seq_one_letter_code
_entity_poly.pdbx_strand_id
1 'polypeptide(L)'
;MAINDLTADMLTRIRNAVRNREATVTAVSNKLNRGIVGVLEEEGYINGFEFIEDGRQGLIRVKLKYGPRGEQLISTIDRVSKCGRRVYSGVGDLPRPLQGLGICIVSTSRGVMSDRKCRTERVGGEVVALVI
;
A
#
# COMPACT_ATOMS: atom_id res chain seq x y z
N MET A 1 18.40 -5.57 -14.42
CA MET A 1 18.09 -5.07 -13.88
C MET A 1 17.74 -5.31 -13.02
N ALA A 2 18.35 -5.27 -12.74
CA ALA A 2 17.59 -5.60 -11.71
C ALA A 2 16.31 -4.98 -11.86
N ILE A 3 15.40 -5.75 -11.78
CA ILE A 3 14.11 -5.25 -11.75
C ILE A 3 13.94 -4.59 -10.45
N ASN A 4 13.81 -3.32 -10.48
CA ASN A 4 13.54 -2.60 -9.27
C ASN A 4 12.11 -2.82 -8.89
N ASP A 5 11.90 -3.43 -7.76
CA ASP A 5 10.58 -3.50 -7.20
C ASP A 5 10.31 -2.16 -6.50
N LEU A 6 9.80 -1.21 -7.28
CA LEU A 6 9.50 0.13 -6.78
C LEU A 6 8.44 0.11 -5.69
N THR A 7 7.56 -0.89 -5.73
CA THR A 7 6.54 -1.04 -4.70
C THR A 7 7.16 -1.51 -3.39
N ALA A 8 8.04 -2.51 -3.43
CA ALA A 8 8.74 -2.95 -2.23
C ALA A 8 9.55 -1.82 -1.62
N ASP A 9 10.19 -1.01 -2.46
CA ASP A 9 10.95 0.15 -2.01
C ASP A 9 10.03 1.16 -1.30
N MET A 10 8.87 1.47 -1.89
CA MET A 10 7.93 2.40 -1.28
C MET A 10 7.43 1.88 0.06
N LEU A 11 7.07 0.60 0.15
CA LEU A 11 6.59 0.03 1.41
C LEU A 11 7.67 0.08 2.48
N THR A 12 8.92 -0.17 2.11
CA THR A 12 10.04 -0.09 3.04
C THR A 12 10.25 1.34 3.52
N ARG A 13 10.15 2.32 2.61
CA ARG A 13 10.28 3.74 2.98
C ARG A 13 9.18 4.16 3.94
N ILE A 14 7.94 3.73 3.69
CA ILE A 14 6.83 4.03 4.60
C ILE A 14 7.08 3.39 5.96
N ARG A 15 7.50 2.13 5.99
CA ARG A 15 7.78 1.41 7.23
C ARG A 15 8.83 2.13 8.06
N ASN A 16 9.93 2.53 7.43
CA ASN A 16 11.02 3.21 8.12
C ASN A 16 10.60 4.62 8.60
N ALA A 17 9.85 5.34 7.77
CA ALA A 17 9.38 6.68 8.12
C ALA A 17 8.42 6.64 9.31
N VAL A 18 7.53 5.65 9.34
CA VAL A 18 6.60 5.47 10.46
C VAL A 18 7.38 5.15 11.74
N ARG A 19 8.38 4.27 11.64
CA ARG A 19 9.21 3.92 12.79
C ARG A 19 9.94 5.13 13.35
N ASN A 20 10.40 6.01 12.47
CA ASN A 20 11.12 7.23 12.85
C ASN A 20 10.17 8.39 13.13
N ARG A 21 8.87 8.19 13.03
CA ARG A 21 7.82 9.19 13.28
C ARG A 21 7.97 10.42 12.40
N GLU A 22 8.34 10.23 11.16
CA GLU A 22 8.45 11.31 10.19
C GLU A 22 7.06 11.75 9.73
N ALA A 23 6.92 13.01 9.38
CA ALA A 23 5.64 13.55 8.91
C ALA A 23 5.33 13.13 7.49
N THR A 24 6.34 13.02 6.64
CA THR A 24 6.17 12.69 5.23
C THR A 24 7.26 11.74 4.77
N VAL A 25 6.98 11.04 3.66
CA VAL A 25 7.96 10.21 3.00
C VAL A 25 7.72 10.30 1.49
N THR A 26 8.80 10.21 0.72
CA THR A 26 8.73 10.34 -0.74
C THR A 26 9.15 9.02 -1.38
N ALA A 27 8.45 8.62 -2.44
CA ALA A 27 8.74 7.42 -3.20
C ALA A 27 8.55 7.67 -4.68
N VAL A 28 9.09 6.78 -5.52
CA VAL A 28 8.94 6.89 -6.95
C VAL A 28 7.49 6.60 -7.34
N SER A 29 6.95 7.42 -8.25
CA SER A 29 5.58 7.27 -8.72
C SER A 29 5.50 6.22 -9.82
N ASN A 30 4.54 5.33 -9.73
CA ASN A 30 4.07 4.51 -10.84
C ASN A 30 2.61 4.17 -10.57
N LYS A 31 1.98 3.51 -11.53
CA LYS A 31 0.54 3.24 -11.44
C LYS A 31 0.19 2.43 -10.19
N LEU A 32 0.97 1.40 -9.90
CA LEU A 32 0.72 0.55 -8.74
C LEU A 32 0.91 1.32 -7.44
N ASN A 33 2.00 2.07 -7.32
CA ASN A 33 2.28 2.86 -6.13
C ASN A 33 1.21 3.91 -5.88
N ARG A 34 0.73 4.57 -6.95
CA ARG A 34 -0.37 5.54 -6.82
C ARG A 34 -1.65 4.86 -6.31
N GLY A 35 -1.93 3.66 -6.80
CA GLY A 35 -3.08 2.90 -6.33
C GLY A 35 -2.96 2.51 -4.87
N ILE A 36 -1.78 2.10 -4.45
CA ILE A 36 -1.54 1.69 -3.06
C ILE A 36 -1.76 2.85 -2.09
N VAL A 37 -1.19 4.03 -2.39
CA VAL A 37 -1.37 5.17 -1.48
C VAL A 37 -2.82 5.63 -1.45
N GLY A 38 -3.55 5.49 -2.55
CA GLY A 38 -4.99 5.76 -2.58
C GLY A 38 -5.75 4.85 -1.63
N VAL A 39 -5.42 3.56 -1.61
CA VAL A 39 -6.04 2.61 -0.69
C VAL A 39 -5.69 2.93 0.76
N LEU A 40 -4.42 3.28 1.03
CA LEU A 40 -4.00 3.62 2.39
C LEU A 40 -4.74 4.85 2.91
N GLU A 41 -4.97 5.84 2.06
CA GLU A 41 -5.73 7.02 2.44
C GLU A 41 -7.20 6.67 2.69
N GLU A 42 -7.79 5.92 1.78
CA GLU A 42 -9.19 5.52 1.88
C GLU A 42 -9.47 4.73 3.14
N GLU A 43 -8.53 3.85 3.53
CA GLU A 43 -8.67 3.02 4.73
C GLU A 43 -8.21 3.72 6.01
N GLY A 44 -7.74 4.96 5.91
CA GLY A 44 -7.41 5.76 7.07
C GLY A 44 -6.03 5.57 7.66
N TYR A 45 -5.11 4.95 6.92
CA TYR A 45 -3.75 4.71 7.40
C TYR A 45 -2.82 5.89 7.20
N ILE A 46 -3.12 6.77 6.25
CA ILE A 46 -2.32 7.97 5.98
C ILE A 46 -3.25 9.18 5.87
N ASN A 47 -2.69 10.38 6.05
CA ASN A 47 -3.46 11.61 5.93
C ASN A 47 -3.74 11.99 4.48
N GLY A 48 -2.84 11.63 3.59
CA GLY A 48 -3.01 11.95 2.18
C GLY A 48 -1.71 11.81 1.43
N PHE A 49 -1.71 12.23 0.18
CA PHE A 49 -0.52 12.16 -0.66
C PHE A 49 -0.65 13.21 -1.77
N GLU A 50 0.49 13.51 -2.39
CA GLU A 50 0.51 14.38 -3.55
C GLU A 50 1.53 13.87 -4.55
N PHE A 51 1.29 14.17 -5.83
CA PHE A 51 2.20 13.78 -6.90
C PHE A 51 3.10 14.97 -7.23
N ILE A 52 4.38 14.70 -7.42
CA ILE A 52 5.38 15.72 -7.70
C ILE A 52 6.05 15.39 -9.02
N GLU A 53 6.01 16.35 -9.95
CA GLU A 53 6.71 16.22 -11.21
C GLU A 53 8.20 16.44 -10.98
N ASP A 54 9.03 15.54 -11.50
CA ASP A 54 10.48 15.64 -11.35
C ASP A 54 11.22 15.57 -12.71
N GLY A 55 10.48 15.69 -13.81
CA GLY A 55 11.04 15.56 -15.15
C GLY A 55 11.29 14.13 -15.57
N ARG A 56 10.91 13.18 -14.75
CA ARG A 56 11.07 11.75 -15.00
C ARG A 56 9.74 11.06 -14.77
N GLN A 57 9.76 9.97 -14.02
CA GLN A 57 8.58 9.20 -13.67
C GLN A 57 7.68 9.91 -12.68
N GLY A 58 8.24 10.84 -11.91
CA GLY A 58 7.52 11.55 -10.88
C GLY A 58 7.71 10.92 -9.51
N LEU A 59 7.33 11.67 -8.50
CA LEU A 59 7.43 11.22 -7.11
C LEU A 59 6.06 11.31 -6.45
N ILE A 60 5.87 10.50 -5.41
CA ILE A 60 4.71 10.57 -4.54
C ILE A 60 5.21 11.01 -3.17
N ARG A 61 4.66 12.09 -2.63
CA ARG A 61 4.89 12.48 -1.25
C ARG A 61 3.72 11.98 -0.43
N VAL A 62 4.00 11.09 0.51
CA VAL A 62 2.98 10.51 1.37
C VAL A 62 2.98 11.26 2.69
N LYS A 63 1.81 11.73 3.11
CA LYS A 63 1.64 12.42 4.38
C LYS A 63 1.19 11.40 5.41
N LEU A 64 2.09 11.07 6.33
CA LEU A 64 1.85 10.01 7.31
C LEU A 64 0.92 10.49 8.41
N LYS A 65 0.24 9.53 9.03
CA LYS A 65 -0.74 9.79 10.06
C LYS A 65 -0.39 9.02 11.32
N TYR A 66 -0.59 9.68 12.46
CA TYR A 66 -0.35 9.07 13.76
C TYR A 66 -1.58 9.29 14.63
N GLY A 67 -1.71 8.49 15.68
CA GLY A 67 -2.79 8.66 16.63
C GLY A 67 -2.62 9.92 17.49
N PRO A 68 -3.62 10.26 18.31
CA PRO A 68 -3.59 11.50 19.10
C PRO A 68 -2.41 11.60 20.06
N ARG A 69 -1.83 10.47 20.45
CA ARG A 69 -0.67 10.43 21.35
C ARG A 69 0.62 10.14 20.61
N GLY A 70 0.61 10.23 19.28
CA GLY A 70 1.76 9.92 18.45
C GLY A 70 1.96 8.44 18.19
N GLU A 71 0.97 7.60 18.55
CA GLU A 71 1.08 6.16 18.29
C GLU A 71 1.01 5.86 16.80
N GLN A 72 1.75 4.83 16.39
CA GLN A 72 1.80 4.40 15.00
C GLN A 72 0.49 3.73 14.60
N LEU A 73 -0.11 4.17 13.50
CA LEU A 73 -1.32 3.54 12.96
C LEU A 73 -0.96 2.33 12.11
N ILE A 74 0.20 2.34 11.48
CA ILE A 74 0.70 1.19 10.72
C ILE A 74 1.67 0.43 11.60
N SER A 75 1.28 -0.76 12.03
CA SER A 75 2.16 -1.63 12.80
C SER A 75 3.08 -2.43 11.89
N THR A 76 2.51 -3.02 10.84
CA THR A 76 3.29 -3.73 9.83
C THR A 76 2.75 -3.39 8.44
N ILE A 77 3.65 -3.38 7.47
CA ILE A 77 3.30 -3.22 6.06
C ILE A 77 4.27 -4.09 5.28
N ASP A 78 3.75 -5.19 4.72
CA ASP A 78 4.58 -6.22 4.12
C ASP A 78 4.17 -6.52 2.68
N ARG A 79 5.18 -6.67 1.83
CA ARG A 79 5.01 -7.08 0.44
C ARG A 79 4.68 -8.57 0.40
N VAL A 80 3.64 -8.96 -0.32
CA VAL A 80 3.25 -10.35 -0.49
C VAL A 80 3.67 -10.87 -1.85
N SER A 81 3.14 -10.29 -2.93
CA SER A 81 3.49 -10.69 -4.29
C SER A 81 4.81 -10.05 -4.69
N LYS A 82 5.72 -10.84 -5.24
CA LYS A 82 7.08 -10.40 -5.60
C LYS A 82 7.36 -10.76 -7.05
N CYS A 83 8.40 -10.15 -7.63
CA CYS A 83 8.75 -10.39 -9.02
C CYS A 83 8.96 -11.86 -9.35
N GLY A 84 9.63 -12.59 -8.47
CA GLY A 84 9.89 -14.02 -8.66
C GLY A 84 8.80 -14.93 -8.12
N ARG A 85 7.78 -14.37 -7.49
CA ARG A 85 6.73 -15.17 -6.85
C ARG A 85 5.45 -14.36 -6.75
N ARG A 86 4.67 -14.39 -7.81
CA ARG A 86 3.38 -13.71 -7.83
C ARG A 86 2.34 -14.49 -7.04
N VAL A 87 1.51 -13.78 -6.30
CA VAL A 87 0.46 -14.38 -5.47
C VAL A 87 -0.88 -13.82 -5.92
N TYR A 88 -1.76 -14.71 -6.38
CA TYR A 88 -3.10 -14.34 -6.83
C TYR A 88 -4.14 -15.00 -5.95
N SER A 89 -5.29 -14.38 -5.82
CA SER A 89 -6.37 -14.92 -5.01
C SER A 89 -7.72 -14.58 -5.62
N GLY A 90 -8.62 -15.53 -5.58
CA GLY A 90 -10.02 -15.26 -5.87
C GLY A 90 -10.67 -14.51 -4.72
N VAL A 91 -11.84 -13.93 -4.97
CA VAL A 91 -12.50 -13.08 -3.98
C VAL A 91 -12.80 -13.83 -2.68
N GLY A 92 -13.12 -15.11 -2.76
CA GLY A 92 -13.44 -15.90 -1.58
C GLY A 92 -12.24 -16.28 -0.73
N ASP A 93 -11.03 -16.18 -1.28
CA ASP A 93 -9.80 -16.62 -0.62
C ASP A 93 -8.90 -15.47 -0.20
N LEU A 94 -9.36 -14.23 -0.33
CA LEU A 94 -8.56 -13.07 0.04
C LEU A 94 -8.22 -13.09 1.53
N PRO A 95 -6.96 -12.77 1.88
CA PRO A 95 -6.56 -12.73 3.29
C PRO A 95 -7.38 -11.72 4.10
N ARG A 96 -7.56 -12.00 5.36
CA ARG A 96 -8.18 -11.10 6.33
C ARG A 96 -7.20 -10.86 7.47
N PRO A 97 -6.23 -9.96 7.31
CA PRO A 97 -5.23 -9.75 8.35
C PRO A 97 -5.89 -9.36 9.67
N LEU A 98 -5.45 -10.00 10.75
CA LEU A 98 -6.03 -9.80 12.08
C LEU A 98 -7.57 -9.87 12.08
N GLN A 99 -8.11 -10.86 11.37
CA GLN A 99 -9.55 -11.12 11.33
C GLN A 99 -10.36 -9.90 10.89
N GLY A 100 -9.79 -9.10 9.98
CA GLY A 100 -10.46 -7.93 9.43
C GLY A 100 -10.07 -6.61 10.05
N LEU A 101 -9.19 -6.59 11.05
CA LEU A 101 -8.70 -5.35 11.63
C LEU A 101 -7.63 -4.69 10.75
N GLY A 102 -6.88 -5.49 9.99
CA GLY A 102 -5.96 -4.98 8.99
C GLY A 102 -6.57 -5.05 7.61
N ILE A 103 -5.78 -4.71 6.58
CA ILE A 103 -6.22 -4.78 5.20
C ILE A 103 -5.21 -5.53 4.34
N CYS A 104 -5.72 -6.06 3.23
CA CYS A 104 -4.91 -6.62 2.16
C CYS A 104 -5.10 -5.69 0.95
N ILE A 105 -4.00 -5.28 0.34
CA ILE A 105 -4.05 -4.45 -0.87
C ILE A 105 -3.97 -5.37 -2.08
N VAL A 106 -4.94 -5.25 -2.97
CA VAL A 106 -5.11 -6.16 -4.11
C VAL A 106 -5.12 -5.36 -5.41
N SER A 107 -4.34 -5.83 -6.39
CA SER A 107 -4.35 -5.27 -7.73
C SER A 107 -5.33 -6.07 -8.58
N THR A 108 -6.40 -5.44 -9.01
CA THR A 108 -7.47 -6.10 -9.77
C THR A 108 -7.59 -5.50 -11.16
N SER A 109 -8.40 -6.13 -12.01
CA SER A 109 -8.70 -5.59 -13.33
C SER A 109 -9.41 -4.24 -13.27
N ARG A 110 -9.99 -3.90 -12.12
CA ARG A 110 -10.68 -2.63 -11.90
C ARG A 110 -9.83 -1.62 -11.13
N GLY A 111 -8.57 -1.92 -10.93
CA GLY A 111 -7.65 -1.06 -10.19
C GLY A 111 -7.18 -1.66 -8.89
N VAL A 112 -6.40 -0.89 -8.15
CA VAL A 112 -5.87 -1.31 -6.85
C VAL A 112 -6.91 -0.98 -5.79
N MET A 113 -7.24 -1.95 -4.94
CA MET A 113 -8.26 -1.75 -3.92
C MET A 113 -7.97 -2.61 -2.69
N SER A 114 -8.64 -2.31 -1.57
CA SER A 114 -8.54 -3.11 -0.38
C SER A 114 -9.30 -4.42 -0.54
N ASP A 115 -8.98 -5.41 0.28
CA ASP A 115 -9.73 -6.68 0.29
C ASP A 115 -11.21 -6.46 0.58
N ARG A 116 -11.54 -5.49 1.42
CA ARG A 116 -12.93 -5.17 1.75
C ARG A 116 -13.69 -4.73 0.51
N LYS A 117 -13.09 -3.83 -0.27
CA LYS A 117 -13.70 -3.36 -1.51
C LYS A 117 -13.77 -4.47 -2.54
N CYS A 118 -12.74 -5.33 -2.61
CA CYS A 118 -12.76 -6.49 -3.49
C CYS A 118 -13.96 -7.40 -3.19
N ARG A 119 -14.25 -7.64 -1.92
CA ARG A 119 -15.39 -8.47 -1.53
C ARG A 119 -16.72 -7.81 -1.91
N THR A 120 -16.82 -6.50 -1.72
CA THR A 120 -18.01 -5.75 -2.11
C THR A 120 -18.24 -5.81 -3.62
N GLU A 121 -17.18 -5.68 -4.41
CA GLU A 121 -17.28 -5.69 -5.86
C GLU A 121 -17.15 -7.07 -6.47
N ARG A 122 -16.89 -8.08 -5.63
CA ARG A 122 -16.77 -9.48 -6.04
C ARG A 122 -15.68 -9.70 -7.09
N VAL A 123 -14.51 -9.11 -6.84
CA VAL A 123 -13.34 -9.29 -7.71
C VAL A 123 -12.16 -9.80 -6.91
N GLY A 124 -11.33 -10.60 -7.54
CA GLY A 124 -10.06 -11.02 -6.98
C GLY A 124 -8.92 -10.44 -7.79
N GLY A 125 -7.70 -10.79 -7.45
CA GLY A 125 -6.55 -10.32 -8.18
C GLY A 125 -5.24 -10.68 -7.52
N GLU A 126 -4.21 -9.91 -7.81
CA GLU A 126 -2.89 -10.10 -7.23
C GLU A 126 -2.83 -9.48 -5.83
N VAL A 127 -2.45 -10.30 -4.86
CA VAL A 127 -2.31 -9.84 -3.48
C VAL A 127 -0.97 -9.13 -3.36
N VAL A 128 -1.00 -7.80 -3.28
CA VAL A 128 0.19 -6.97 -3.33
C VAL A 128 0.86 -6.86 -1.97
N ALA A 129 0.10 -6.52 -0.95
CA ALA A 129 0.65 -6.24 0.37
C ALA A 129 -0.38 -6.47 1.46
N LEU A 130 0.11 -6.67 2.68
CA LEU A 130 -0.70 -6.72 3.90
C LEU A 130 -0.33 -5.54 4.77
N VAL A 131 -1.32 -4.87 5.34
CA VAL A 131 -1.14 -3.73 6.22
C VAL A 131 -1.92 -3.97 7.50
N ILE A 132 -1.23 -3.85 8.60
CA ILE A 132 -1.83 -4.00 9.92
C ILE A 132 -1.50 -2.79 10.77
#